data_eddba09d2579bbae1bb8e7f9b3b3225c
#
_entry.id   eddba09d2579bbae1bb8e7f9b3b3225c
#
_cell.length_a   1.000
_cell.length_b   1.000
_cell.length_c   1.000
_cell.angle_alpha   90.00
_cell.angle_beta   90.00
_cell.angle_gamma   90.00
#
_symmetry.space_group_name_H-M   'P 1'
#
loop_
_entity.id
_entity.type
_entity.pdbx_description
1 polymer ?
#
loop_
_entity_poly.entity_id
_entity_poly.type
_entity_poly.pdbx_seq_one_letter_code
_entity_poly.pdbx_strand_id
1 'polypeptide(L)'
;MRLAKRGFTASMIGLVLIGSPAISSAANWVKLQDVSPASAPAVHISGFIEPIYSSTSGTATINGATPNENLIGPGLNSSSDFNILRARLMVRGYINRYFSYFFAGEFGNNSFSNPGTGYAPRLQDGHVTLSYLPGVRVTAGIIRAPGPENAMQGYMAYDFTAFPAVIQQLMFQTFYNPRPTKGYVASAGGYLVPESGVQGTNAFRYTGIAAEDWFRNGPWEFTYDTMLGSFAPLTAIGQPGDGPIFAARLQESYIFGGHGPYRSDLTGFVWAQYAHPQFDDRFYALSRQGLGVTYMQNEFHTGGRWFKAEYMRGAGMIDTSPAFGIQLATIRSPTLTQAQVYPGIGNRAYGYYVGGGVFVTPKLELDLRYDYYNRLPNNHAQNRVFHTVTAGIQYHLAPLDKIMVDYAIRSLDVPYPTAAPPASRPIVASISRSIDNQITAELVLSF
;
A
#
# COMPACT_ATOMS: atom_id res chain seq x y z
N MET A 1 70.95 15.82 15.01
CA MET A 1 69.82 14.90 15.19
C MET A 1 68.53 15.69 14.96
N ARG A 2 67.98 15.67 13.70
CA ARG A 2 66.83 16.46 13.31
C ARG A 2 65.61 15.53 13.24
N LEU A 3 64.62 15.72 14.12
CA LEU A 3 63.36 15.04 14.11
C LEU A 3 62.41 15.70 13.11
N ALA A 4 61.98 14.93 12.08
CA ALA A 4 61.02 15.35 11.10
C ALA A 4 59.60 15.20 11.69
N LYS A 5 58.85 16.31 11.71
CA LYS A 5 57.40 16.34 11.97
C LYS A 5 56.64 15.86 10.72
N ARG A 6 56.01 14.70 10.79
CA ARG A 6 55.01 14.28 9.78
C ARG A 6 53.67 14.92 10.10
N GLY A 7 53.22 15.84 9.26
CA GLY A 7 51.89 16.40 9.30
C GLY A 7 50.86 15.38 8.81
N PHE A 8 49.85 15.14 9.63
CA PHE A 8 48.66 14.34 9.28
C PHE A 8 47.70 15.28 8.54
N THR A 9 47.60 15.15 7.23
CA THR A 9 46.56 15.81 6.43
C THR A 9 45.30 14.99 6.55
N ALA A 10 44.33 15.48 7.31
CA ALA A 10 42.97 14.97 7.33
C ALA A 10 42.29 15.36 6.02
N SER A 11 42.08 14.41 5.12
CA SER A 11 41.22 14.59 3.94
C SER A 11 39.78 14.64 4.42
N MET A 12 39.20 15.83 4.45
CA MET A 12 37.75 16.00 4.52
C MET A 12 37.15 15.40 3.23
N ILE A 13 36.51 14.24 3.36
CA ILE A 13 35.62 13.71 2.32
C ILE A 13 34.38 14.59 2.39
N GLY A 14 34.30 15.54 1.44
CA GLY A 14 33.08 16.31 1.22
C GLY A 14 31.96 15.37 0.77
N LEU A 15 31.01 15.11 1.67
CA LEU A 15 29.78 14.44 1.34
C LEU A 15 28.97 15.40 0.45
N VAL A 16 29.04 15.22 -0.86
CA VAL A 16 28.16 15.92 -1.80
C VAL A 16 26.79 15.30 -1.63
N LEU A 17 25.93 15.94 -0.87
CA LEU A 17 24.50 15.70 -0.85
C LEU A 17 23.94 16.09 -2.23
N ILE A 18 23.98 15.16 -3.18
CA ILE A 18 23.23 15.31 -4.43
C ILE A 18 21.78 15.05 -4.06
N GLY A 19 20.97 16.11 -4.03
CA GLY A 19 19.57 16.05 -3.74
C GLY A 19 18.88 14.95 -4.54
N SER A 20 18.18 14.06 -3.83
CA SER A 20 17.34 13.03 -4.44
C SER A 20 16.32 13.72 -5.35
N PRO A 21 16.02 13.22 -6.55
CA PRO A 21 14.96 13.77 -7.35
C PRO A 21 13.65 13.64 -6.56
N ALA A 22 13.03 14.76 -6.29
CA ALA A 22 11.74 14.82 -5.62
C ALA A 22 10.71 14.04 -6.44
N ILE A 23 9.96 13.17 -5.77
CA ILE A 23 8.96 12.29 -6.39
C ILE A 23 7.61 12.97 -6.23
N SER A 24 7.03 13.43 -7.34
CA SER A 24 5.73 14.09 -7.43
C SER A 24 4.57 13.11 -7.57
N SER A 25 3.37 13.54 -7.20
CA SER A 25 2.13 12.77 -7.41
C SER A 25 1.76 12.57 -8.90
N ALA A 26 2.24 13.43 -9.79
CA ALA A 26 2.02 13.36 -11.24
C ALA A 26 3.09 12.56 -12.00
N ALA A 27 3.86 11.77 -11.31
CA ALA A 27 4.97 11.06 -11.89
C ALA A 27 4.55 9.78 -12.62
N ASN A 28 5.31 9.38 -13.63
CA ASN A 28 5.27 8.03 -14.14
C ASN A 28 6.00 7.10 -13.17
N TRP A 29 5.24 6.40 -12.33
CA TRP A 29 5.78 5.59 -11.24
C TRP A 29 6.64 4.42 -11.73
N VAL A 30 6.33 3.83 -12.89
CA VAL A 30 7.16 2.78 -13.51
C VAL A 30 8.53 3.35 -13.87
N LYS A 31 8.56 4.54 -14.47
CA LYS A 31 9.81 5.23 -14.82
C LYS A 31 10.63 5.63 -13.60
N LEU A 32 9.97 6.04 -12.51
CA LEU A 32 10.65 6.52 -11.30
C LEU A 32 11.18 5.41 -10.40
N GLN A 33 10.73 4.20 -10.59
CA GLN A 33 11.29 3.04 -9.89
C GLN A 33 12.67 2.65 -10.41
N ASP A 34 13.02 3.09 -11.61
CA ASP A 34 14.33 2.83 -12.21
C ASP A 34 15.35 3.92 -11.93
N VAL A 35 16.61 3.57 -12.09
CA VAL A 35 17.75 4.45 -11.93
C VAL A 35 18.19 4.95 -13.31
N SER A 36 18.41 6.26 -13.49
CA SER A 36 18.84 6.83 -14.78
C SER A 36 20.20 6.29 -15.24
N PRO A 37 20.36 5.83 -16.49
CA PRO A 37 21.62 5.31 -17.03
C PRO A 37 22.80 6.30 -17.04
N ALA A 38 22.54 7.58 -16.84
CA ALA A 38 23.56 8.63 -17.01
C ALA A 38 24.68 8.64 -15.97
N SER A 39 24.59 7.88 -14.89
CA SER A 39 25.51 7.94 -13.74
C SER A 39 26.05 6.59 -13.27
N ALA A 40 26.19 5.61 -14.15
CA ALA A 40 26.80 4.32 -13.77
C ALA A 40 28.34 4.45 -13.60
N PRO A 41 28.96 3.89 -12.57
CA PRO A 41 28.44 2.99 -11.54
C PRO A 41 28.07 3.71 -10.22
N ALA A 42 27.27 4.73 -10.27
CA ALA A 42 26.91 5.48 -9.08
C ALA A 42 26.06 4.62 -8.11
N VAL A 43 26.43 4.65 -6.85
CA VAL A 43 25.65 4.13 -5.73
C VAL A 43 24.92 5.30 -5.09
N HIS A 44 23.60 5.24 -5.00
CA HIS A 44 22.78 6.23 -4.33
C HIS A 44 22.17 5.60 -3.07
N ILE A 45 22.44 6.24 -1.94
CA ILE A 45 21.82 5.90 -0.65
C ILE A 45 20.80 6.98 -0.38
N SER A 46 19.60 6.57 -0.01
CA SER A 46 18.50 7.46 0.37
C SER A 46 17.65 6.76 1.42
N GLY A 47 16.79 7.51 2.06
CA GLY A 47 15.89 6.94 3.04
C GLY A 47 14.82 7.93 3.47
N PHE A 48 13.94 7.46 4.34
CA PHE A 48 12.94 8.30 4.96
C PHE A 48 12.45 7.68 6.27
N ILE A 49 11.85 8.52 7.11
CA ILE A 49 11.21 8.13 8.36
C ILE A 49 9.84 8.78 8.46
N GLU A 50 8.85 8.02 8.94
CA GLU A 50 7.46 8.45 9.09
C GLU A 50 6.97 8.16 10.52
N PRO A 51 7.27 9.02 11.51
CA PRO A 51 6.58 9.02 12.78
C PRO A 51 5.11 9.43 12.58
N ILE A 52 4.21 8.66 13.17
CA ILE A 52 2.76 8.90 13.10
C ILE A 52 2.13 8.87 14.48
N TYR A 53 1.19 9.76 14.71
CA TYR A 53 0.20 9.67 15.77
C TYR A 53 -1.14 9.33 15.16
N SER A 54 -1.84 8.37 15.71
CA SER A 54 -3.21 8.07 15.32
C SER A 54 -4.10 7.97 16.55
N SER A 55 -5.29 8.54 16.46
CA SER A 55 -6.33 8.39 17.46
C SER A 55 -7.64 8.06 16.78
N THR A 56 -8.21 6.93 17.18
CA THR A 56 -9.50 6.44 16.71
C THR A 56 -10.46 6.46 17.87
N SER A 57 -11.62 7.08 17.69
CA SER A 57 -12.74 6.95 18.61
C SER A 57 -13.63 5.77 18.18
N GLY A 58 -14.27 5.10 19.12
CA GLY A 58 -15.15 3.98 18.84
C GLY A 58 -15.60 3.29 20.13
N THR A 59 -16.63 2.47 20.02
CA THR A 59 -17.13 1.73 21.16
C THR A 59 -16.31 0.46 21.37
N ALA A 60 -15.44 0.47 22.38
CA ALA A 60 -14.56 -0.66 22.70
C ALA A 60 -15.32 -1.92 23.13
N THR A 61 -16.52 -1.76 23.73
CA THR A 61 -17.33 -2.88 24.21
C THR A 61 -18.81 -2.64 23.94
N ILE A 62 -19.53 -3.71 23.60
CA ILE A 62 -20.99 -3.72 23.49
C ILE A 62 -21.51 -4.68 24.51
N ASN A 63 -22.35 -4.20 25.44
CA ASN A 63 -22.88 -4.99 26.57
C ASN A 63 -21.79 -5.73 27.37
N GLY A 64 -20.60 -5.08 27.52
CA GLY A 64 -19.48 -5.65 28.27
C GLY A 64 -18.64 -6.68 27.49
N ALA A 65 -19.00 -6.99 26.25
CA ALA A 65 -18.22 -7.89 25.38
C ALA A 65 -17.47 -7.12 24.30
N THR A 66 -16.23 -7.49 24.05
CA THR A 66 -15.46 -6.97 22.89
C THR A 66 -16.09 -7.50 21.61
N PRO A 67 -16.45 -6.62 20.65
CA PRO A 67 -17.03 -7.06 19.40
C PRO A 67 -16.07 -7.94 18.62
N ASN A 68 -16.61 -8.89 17.88
CA ASN A 68 -15.83 -9.69 16.96
C ASN A 68 -15.58 -8.86 15.68
N GLU A 69 -14.38 -8.32 15.52
CA GLU A 69 -14.02 -7.37 14.43
C GLU A 69 -14.20 -7.97 13.04
N ASN A 70 -14.02 -9.28 12.86
CA ASN A 70 -14.26 -9.92 11.56
C ASN A 70 -15.74 -9.90 11.12
N LEU A 71 -16.69 -9.69 12.02
CA LEU A 71 -18.09 -9.49 11.65
C LEU A 71 -18.35 -8.13 11.00
N ILE A 72 -17.49 -7.14 11.25
CA ILE A 72 -17.81 -5.74 10.98
C ILE A 72 -16.77 -5.06 10.12
N GLY A 73 -15.51 -5.10 10.49
CA GLY A 73 -14.41 -4.48 9.75
C GLY A 73 -13.28 -4.02 10.67
N PRO A 74 -12.15 -3.64 10.10
CA PRO A 74 -10.98 -3.22 10.87
C PRO A 74 -11.16 -1.84 11.51
N GLY A 75 -10.41 -1.60 12.59
CA GLY A 75 -10.26 -0.28 13.20
C GLY A 75 -11.50 0.24 13.92
N LEU A 76 -12.24 -0.64 14.59
CA LEU A 76 -13.45 -0.30 15.34
C LEU A 76 -13.18 0.15 16.76
N ASN A 77 -12.07 -0.29 17.34
CA ASN A 77 -11.79 -0.01 18.74
C ASN A 77 -11.22 1.40 18.91
N SER A 78 -11.58 2.01 20.04
CA SER A 78 -10.93 3.22 20.49
C SER A 78 -9.45 2.95 20.77
N SER A 79 -8.59 3.74 20.16
CA SER A 79 -7.14 3.63 20.32
C SER A 79 -6.47 4.99 20.14
N SER A 80 -5.34 5.16 20.81
CA SER A 80 -4.49 6.32 20.65
C SER A 80 -3.03 5.89 20.78
N ASP A 81 -2.24 6.11 19.76
CA ASP A 81 -0.88 5.59 19.71
C ASP A 81 0.08 6.45 18.89
N PHE A 82 1.34 6.44 19.32
CA PHE A 82 2.48 6.94 18.56
C PHE A 82 3.29 5.77 18.02
N ASN A 83 3.64 5.85 16.74
CA ASN A 83 4.40 4.81 16.07
C ASN A 83 5.41 5.40 15.09
N ILE A 84 6.44 4.65 14.73
CA ILE A 84 7.22 4.88 13.51
C ILE A 84 6.65 3.97 12.43
N LEU A 85 5.76 4.52 11.62
CA LEU A 85 5.02 3.75 10.63
C LEU A 85 5.96 3.11 9.61
N ARG A 86 6.89 3.91 9.08
CA ARG A 86 7.93 3.46 8.16
C ARG A 86 9.24 4.14 8.49
N ALA A 87 10.31 3.37 8.39
CA ALA A 87 11.68 3.86 8.44
C ALA A 87 12.48 3.04 7.43
N ARG A 88 12.86 3.64 6.29
CA ARG A 88 13.47 2.92 5.19
C ARG A 88 14.83 3.43 4.84
N LEU A 89 15.73 2.48 4.59
CA LEU A 89 17.01 2.72 3.97
C LEU A 89 17.01 2.05 2.59
N MET A 90 17.33 2.83 1.58
CA MET A 90 17.31 2.40 0.18
C MET A 90 18.69 2.57 -0.44
N VAL A 91 19.11 1.57 -1.20
CA VAL A 91 20.35 1.59 -1.97
C VAL A 91 20.02 1.25 -3.41
N ARG A 92 20.41 2.09 -4.34
CA ARG A 92 20.24 1.86 -5.78
C ARG A 92 21.47 2.28 -6.56
N GLY A 93 21.67 1.67 -7.73
CA GLY A 93 22.79 2.01 -8.59
C GLY A 93 22.89 1.15 -9.84
N TYR A 94 24.01 1.28 -10.54
CA TYR A 94 24.33 0.50 -11.72
C TYR A 94 25.52 -0.40 -11.47
N ILE A 95 25.41 -1.65 -11.92
CA ILE A 95 26.53 -2.58 -12.03
C ILE A 95 27.30 -2.22 -13.31
N ASN A 96 26.58 -1.94 -14.39
CA ASN A 96 27.09 -1.45 -15.67
C ASN A 96 25.95 -0.79 -16.47
N ARG A 97 26.20 -0.36 -17.71
CA ARG A 97 25.21 0.33 -18.56
C ARG A 97 23.91 -0.44 -18.84
N TYR A 98 23.86 -1.73 -18.56
CA TYR A 98 22.69 -2.59 -18.81
C TYR A 98 22.00 -3.07 -17.55
N PHE A 99 22.71 -3.13 -16.42
CA PHE A 99 22.20 -3.67 -15.17
C PHE A 99 22.15 -2.59 -14.11
N SER A 100 20.97 -2.36 -13.58
CA SER A 100 20.75 -1.59 -12.36
C SER A 100 20.26 -2.50 -11.22
N TYR A 101 20.35 -2.01 -10.00
CA TYR A 101 19.88 -2.71 -8.83
C TYR A 101 19.19 -1.75 -7.85
N PHE A 102 18.28 -2.30 -7.08
CA PHE A 102 17.58 -1.58 -6.02
C PHE A 102 17.39 -2.50 -4.82
N PHE A 103 17.67 -2.00 -3.61
CA PHE A 103 17.38 -2.65 -2.35
C PHE A 103 16.72 -1.65 -1.40
N ALA A 104 15.71 -2.11 -0.65
CA ALA A 104 15.10 -1.32 0.41
C ALA A 104 14.88 -2.19 1.65
N GLY A 105 15.46 -1.76 2.77
CA GLY A 105 15.22 -2.30 4.10
C GLY A 105 14.16 -1.47 4.82
N GLU A 106 13.20 -2.12 5.44
CA GLU A 106 12.17 -1.52 6.29
C GLU A 106 12.48 -1.79 7.76
N PHE A 107 12.50 -0.74 8.56
CA PHE A 107 12.80 -0.76 10.00
C PHE A 107 11.61 -0.22 10.82
N GLY A 108 10.54 0.22 10.16
CA GLY A 108 9.33 0.71 10.81
C GLY A 108 8.49 -0.41 11.42
N ASN A 109 7.48 -0.02 12.17
CA ASN A 109 6.53 -0.92 12.79
C ASN A 109 5.19 -0.88 12.03
N ASN A 110 5.14 -1.57 10.93
CA ASN A 110 3.92 -1.73 10.16
C ASN A 110 3.65 -3.21 9.85
N SER A 111 2.40 -3.54 9.59
CA SER A 111 1.95 -4.93 9.44
C SER A 111 2.48 -5.65 8.20
N PHE A 112 3.06 -4.94 7.24
CA PHE A 112 3.63 -5.55 6.03
C PHE A 112 5.08 -5.95 6.21
N SER A 113 5.82 -5.14 6.93
CA SER A 113 7.24 -5.35 7.17
C SER A 113 7.48 -6.05 8.50
N ASN A 114 6.59 -5.89 9.47
CA ASN A 114 6.75 -6.45 10.80
C ASN A 114 5.41 -6.81 11.46
N PRO A 115 4.79 -7.94 11.09
CA PRO A 115 3.50 -8.33 11.63
C PRO A 115 3.61 -8.66 13.13
N GLY A 116 3.55 -7.63 13.95
CA GLY A 116 3.22 -7.73 15.35
C GLY A 116 4.32 -8.10 16.34
N THR A 117 5.60 -8.05 16.02
CA THR A 117 6.70 -8.43 16.93
C THR A 117 7.62 -7.28 17.35
N GLY A 118 7.32 -6.03 16.97
CA GLY A 118 8.15 -4.86 17.21
C GLY A 118 9.07 -4.51 16.03
N TYR A 119 9.99 -3.58 16.25
CA TYR A 119 10.89 -3.08 15.22
C TYR A 119 11.96 -4.11 14.84
N ALA A 120 11.78 -4.80 13.72
CA ALA A 120 12.74 -5.73 13.15
C ALA A 120 13.02 -5.39 11.69
N PRO A 121 14.28 -5.26 11.26
CA PRO A 121 14.62 -4.95 9.89
C PRO A 121 14.18 -6.08 8.94
N ARG A 122 13.60 -5.72 7.80
CA ARG A 122 13.18 -6.66 6.75
C ARG A 122 13.52 -6.13 5.38
N LEU A 123 13.93 -7.03 4.50
CA LEU A 123 14.06 -6.71 3.08
C LEU A 123 12.65 -6.56 2.49
N GLN A 124 12.36 -5.37 1.98
CA GLN A 124 11.07 -5.07 1.40
C GLN A 124 11.08 -5.06 -0.12
N ASP A 125 12.10 -4.48 -0.73
CA ASP A 125 12.36 -4.50 -2.15
C ASP A 125 13.80 -5.00 -2.36
N GLY A 126 14.02 -5.81 -3.38
CA GLY A 126 15.35 -6.28 -3.71
C GLY A 126 15.36 -6.87 -5.10
N HIS A 127 15.83 -6.12 -6.10
CA HIS A 127 15.77 -6.56 -7.48
C HIS A 127 16.94 -6.03 -8.33
N VAL A 128 17.09 -6.68 -9.46
CA VAL A 128 18.00 -6.28 -10.54
C VAL A 128 17.18 -6.05 -11.80
N THR A 129 17.46 -4.95 -12.50
CA THR A 129 16.82 -4.60 -13.77
C THR A 129 17.82 -4.70 -14.92
N LEU A 130 17.47 -5.43 -15.97
CA LEU A 130 18.19 -5.53 -17.24
C LEU A 130 17.53 -4.62 -18.28
N SER A 131 18.28 -3.65 -18.80
CA SER A 131 17.84 -2.66 -19.81
C SER A 131 18.66 -2.80 -21.11
N TYR A 132 18.85 -4.04 -21.59
CA TYR A 132 19.62 -4.34 -22.80
C TYR A 132 18.80 -4.19 -24.08
N LEU A 133 17.52 -4.58 -24.02
CA LEU A 133 16.63 -4.59 -25.18
C LEU A 133 15.88 -3.24 -25.27
N PRO A 134 15.88 -2.56 -26.44
CA PRO A 134 15.06 -1.38 -26.61
C PRO A 134 13.57 -1.71 -26.44
N GLY A 135 12.87 -0.90 -25.66
CA GLY A 135 11.42 -1.04 -25.46
C GLY A 135 11.00 -2.12 -24.46
N VAL A 136 11.97 -2.77 -23.78
CA VAL A 136 11.71 -3.74 -22.73
C VAL A 136 12.81 -3.67 -21.67
N ARG A 137 12.41 -3.45 -20.43
CA ARG A 137 13.24 -3.64 -19.24
C ARG A 137 12.73 -4.84 -18.47
N VAL A 138 13.64 -5.71 -18.07
CA VAL A 138 13.30 -6.92 -17.32
C VAL A 138 13.83 -6.79 -15.91
N THR A 139 12.92 -6.79 -14.95
CA THR A 139 13.24 -6.68 -13.52
C THR A 139 12.98 -8.03 -12.84
N ALA A 140 13.92 -8.51 -12.02
CA ALA A 140 13.79 -9.77 -11.31
C ALA A 140 14.19 -9.63 -9.84
N GLY A 141 13.41 -10.23 -8.93
CA GLY A 141 13.62 -10.19 -7.49
C GLY A 141 12.34 -9.98 -6.69
N ILE A 142 12.43 -9.27 -5.56
CA ILE A 142 11.28 -8.77 -4.82
C ILE A 142 10.90 -7.44 -5.45
N ILE A 143 9.75 -7.40 -6.14
CA ILE A 143 9.29 -6.28 -6.94
C ILE A 143 7.84 -5.92 -6.62
N ARG A 144 7.46 -4.69 -6.92
CA ARG A 144 6.06 -4.27 -6.85
C ARG A 144 5.27 -4.91 -7.98
N ALA A 145 4.15 -5.53 -7.65
CA ALA A 145 3.21 -5.96 -8.68
C ALA A 145 2.49 -4.74 -9.28
N PRO A 146 2.40 -4.64 -10.60
CA PRO A 146 1.56 -3.65 -11.25
C PRO A 146 0.12 -3.76 -10.73
N GLY A 147 -0.47 -2.62 -10.36
CA GLY A 147 -1.73 -2.58 -9.64
C GLY A 147 -2.31 -1.18 -9.49
N PRO A 148 -3.06 -0.93 -8.41
CA PRO A 148 -3.69 0.36 -8.15
C PRO A 148 -2.67 1.50 -8.00
N GLU A 149 -3.13 2.73 -8.16
CA GLU A 149 -2.26 3.92 -8.07
C GLU A 149 -1.49 3.97 -6.75
N ASN A 150 -2.15 3.71 -5.63
CA ASN A 150 -1.50 3.66 -4.33
C ASN A 150 -0.41 2.58 -4.21
N ALA A 151 -0.48 1.50 -5.00
CA ALA A 151 0.57 0.49 -5.04
C ALA A 151 1.81 0.96 -5.79
N MET A 152 1.61 1.72 -6.87
CA MET A 152 2.68 2.21 -7.74
C MET A 152 3.36 3.47 -7.18
N GLN A 153 2.62 4.31 -6.50
CA GLN A 153 3.06 5.59 -5.92
C GLN A 153 4.17 5.40 -4.87
N GLY A 154 5.13 6.32 -4.82
CA GLY A 154 6.12 6.37 -3.74
C GLY A 154 5.48 6.76 -2.41
N TYR A 155 5.93 6.18 -1.30
CA TYR A 155 5.32 6.45 0.02
C TYR A 155 5.36 7.92 0.43
N MET A 156 6.47 8.60 0.17
CA MET A 156 6.64 10.03 0.47
C MET A 156 5.69 10.93 -0.33
N ALA A 157 5.09 10.40 -1.39
CA ALA A 157 4.17 11.13 -2.26
C ALA A 157 2.69 10.83 -1.97
N TYR A 158 2.35 10.11 -0.89
CA TYR A 158 0.96 9.89 -0.53
C TYR A 158 0.30 11.20 -0.08
N ASP A 159 -0.94 11.38 -0.52
CA ASP A 159 -1.72 12.59 -0.22
C ASP A 159 -2.42 12.49 1.14
N PHE A 160 -2.56 11.29 1.69
CA PHE A 160 -3.20 11.01 2.98
C PHE A 160 -2.38 9.99 3.77
N THR A 161 -2.43 10.09 5.08
CA THR A 161 -1.80 9.15 6.01
C THR A 161 -2.38 7.74 5.89
N ALA A 162 -3.69 7.66 5.53
CA ALA A 162 -4.44 6.42 5.40
C ALA A 162 -4.80 6.09 3.95
N PHE A 163 -4.65 4.82 3.57
CA PHE A 163 -5.20 4.32 2.30
C PHE A 163 -6.73 4.30 2.31
N PRO A 164 -7.38 4.39 1.13
CA PRO A 164 -8.81 4.12 1.00
C PRO A 164 -9.21 2.74 1.51
N ALA A 165 -10.42 2.59 2.05
CA ALA A 165 -10.91 1.32 2.60
C ALA A 165 -10.82 0.16 1.61
N VAL A 166 -11.07 0.40 0.33
CA VAL A 166 -10.96 -0.61 -0.72
C VAL A 166 -9.52 -1.10 -0.90
N ILE A 167 -8.52 -0.23 -0.79
CA ILE A 167 -7.11 -0.61 -0.82
C ILE A 167 -6.76 -1.43 0.42
N GLN A 168 -7.15 -0.96 1.60
CA GLN A 168 -6.83 -1.61 2.86
C GLN A 168 -7.43 -3.02 2.97
N GLN A 169 -8.66 -3.21 2.52
CA GLN A 169 -9.38 -4.45 2.73
C GLN A 169 -9.37 -5.41 1.53
N LEU A 170 -9.20 -4.92 0.31
CA LEU A 170 -9.20 -5.75 -0.90
C LEU A 170 -7.82 -6.01 -1.47
N MET A 171 -6.91 -5.03 -1.37
CA MET A 171 -5.62 -5.10 -2.05
C MET A 171 -4.47 -5.50 -1.12
N PHE A 172 -4.61 -5.31 0.18
CA PHE A 172 -3.66 -5.88 1.13
C PHE A 172 -3.96 -7.35 1.30
N GLN A 173 -3.00 -8.18 0.92
CA GLN A 173 -3.19 -9.61 0.86
C GLN A 173 -2.78 -10.28 2.16
N THR A 174 -3.71 -11.01 2.78
CA THR A 174 -3.40 -11.97 3.84
C THR A 174 -3.12 -13.34 3.23
N PHE A 175 -2.07 -13.99 3.70
CA PHE A 175 -1.66 -15.33 3.28
C PHE A 175 -1.99 -16.33 4.37
N TYR A 176 -2.47 -17.47 3.95
CA TYR A 176 -2.96 -18.51 4.84
C TYR A 176 -2.17 -19.80 4.66
N ASN A 177 -1.92 -20.51 5.78
CA ASN A 177 -1.29 -21.81 5.72
C ASN A 177 -2.21 -22.77 4.95
N PRO A 178 -1.74 -23.38 3.85
CA PRO A 178 -2.56 -24.32 3.08
C PRO A 178 -2.99 -25.56 3.88
N ARG A 179 -2.26 -25.90 4.96
CA ARG A 179 -2.50 -27.08 5.82
C ARG A 179 -2.31 -26.76 7.30
N PRO A 180 -3.22 -25.98 7.91
CA PRO A 180 -3.07 -25.66 9.32
C PRO A 180 -3.30 -26.88 10.21
N THR A 181 -2.52 -26.99 11.25
CA THR A 181 -2.57 -28.14 12.20
C THR A 181 -3.95 -28.32 12.85
N LYS A 182 -4.71 -27.23 13.05
CA LYS A 182 -6.04 -27.27 13.65
C LYS A 182 -7.19 -27.29 12.63
N GLY A 183 -6.87 -27.26 11.33
CA GLY A 183 -7.85 -27.15 10.25
C GLY A 183 -8.61 -25.82 10.23
N TYR A 184 -9.32 -25.59 9.14
CA TYR A 184 -10.23 -24.46 8.98
C TYR A 184 -11.66 -24.88 9.33
N VAL A 185 -12.42 -23.99 9.94
CA VAL A 185 -13.81 -24.28 10.33
C VAL A 185 -14.76 -23.58 9.37
N ALA A 186 -15.54 -24.35 8.61
CA ALA A 186 -16.55 -23.77 7.71
C ALA A 186 -17.58 -22.94 8.50
N SER A 187 -17.87 -21.73 8.05
CA SER A 187 -18.80 -20.80 8.70
C SER A 187 -19.44 -19.84 7.69
N ALA A 188 -20.75 -19.77 7.65
CA ALA A 188 -21.53 -18.81 6.87
C ALA A 188 -21.09 -18.63 5.39
N GLY A 189 -20.69 -19.72 4.74
CA GLY A 189 -20.22 -19.74 3.35
C GLY A 189 -18.75 -19.39 3.16
N GLY A 190 -18.01 -19.18 4.24
CA GLY A 190 -16.56 -19.00 4.29
C GLY A 190 -15.92 -19.94 5.31
N TYR A 191 -14.71 -19.59 5.74
CA TYR A 191 -13.93 -20.36 6.70
C TYR A 191 -13.39 -19.45 7.79
N LEU A 192 -13.51 -19.87 9.04
CA LEU A 192 -12.80 -19.28 10.16
C LEU A 192 -11.36 -19.82 10.17
N VAL A 193 -10.40 -18.91 10.20
CA VAL A 193 -8.98 -19.21 10.21
C VAL A 193 -8.43 -18.88 11.59
N PRO A 194 -7.84 -19.86 12.31
CA PRO A 194 -7.16 -19.57 13.57
C PRO A 194 -5.93 -18.69 13.32
N GLU A 195 -5.48 -17.97 14.34
CA GLU A 195 -4.28 -17.11 14.23
C GLU A 195 -3.06 -17.89 13.72
N SER A 196 -2.88 -19.15 14.14
CA SER A 196 -1.84 -20.05 13.64
C SER A 196 -1.98 -20.43 12.15
N GLY A 197 -3.11 -20.14 11.53
CA GLY A 197 -3.36 -20.33 10.10
C GLY A 197 -2.95 -19.16 9.23
N VAL A 198 -2.61 -18.01 9.83
CA VAL A 198 -2.13 -16.83 9.09
C VAL A 198 -0.62 -16.89 8.95
N GLN A 199 -0.12 -16.89 7.73
CA GLN A 199 1.33 -16.91 7.44
C GLN A 199 1.94 -15.50 7.40
N GLY A 200 1.15 -14.50 7.06
CA GLY A 200 1.60 -13.12 6.96
C GLY A 200 0.71 -12.28 6.04
N THR A 201 1.11 -11.05 5.87
CA THR A 201 0.46 -10.09 4.96
C THR A 201 1.48 -9.53 3.99
N ASN A 202 1.00 -9.05 2.85
CA ASN A 202 1.83 -8.38 1.87
C ASN A 202 1.11 -7.15 1.31
N ALA A 203 1.90 -6.11 1.03
CA ALA A 203 1.46 -4.91 0.35
C ALA A 203 2.13 -4.81 -1.01
N PHE A 204 1.46 -5.34 -2.04
CA PHE A 204 1.81 -5.14 -3.45
C PHE A 204 3.18 -5.69 -3.88
N ARG A 205 3.88 -6.46 -3.07
CA ARG A 205 5.22 -6.96 -3.40
C ARG A 205 5.26 -8.46 -3.43
N TYR A 206 5.90 -8.97 -4.47
CA TYR A 206 6.06 -10.41 -4.69
C TYR A 206 7.45 -10.69 -5.25
N THR A 207 7.93 -11.89 -5.03
CA THR A 207 9.12 -12.40 -5.72
C THR A 207 8.73 -12.82 -7.12
N GLY A 208 9.42 -12.30 -8.14
CA GLY A 208 9.07 -12.61 -9.53
C GLY A 208 9.95 -11.92 -10.56
N ILE A 209 9.43 -11.92 -11.77
CA ILE A 209 10.00 -11.26 -12.95
C ILE A 209 8.93 -10.31 -13.50
N ALA A 210 9.33 -9.08 -13.85
CA ALA A 210 8.51 -8.10 -14.55
C ALA A 210 9.14 -7.70 -15.88
N ALA A 211 8.31 -7.32 -16.83
CA ALA A 211 8.69 -6.65 -18.05
C ALA A 211 7.93 -5.34 -18.15
N GLU A 212 8.65 -4.24 -18.25
CA GLU A 212 8.11 -2.88 -18.18
C GLU A 212 8.87 -1.95 -19.12
N ASP A 213 8.19 -0.93 -19.64
CA ASP A 213 8.84 0.22 -20.29
C ASP A 213 7.84 1.36 -20.52
N TRP A 214 8.32 2.49 -21.02
CA TRP A 214 7.50 3.63 -21.44
C TRP A 214 7.96 4.19 -22.77
N PHE A 215 7.01 4.74 -23.52
CA PHE A 215 7.23 5.35 -24.82
C PHE A 215 6.63 6.74 -24.84
N ARG A 216 7.37 7.72 -25.35
CA ARG A 216 6.89 9.10 -25.43
C ARG A 216 6.83 9.56 -26.89
N ASN A 217 5.68 10.14 -27.27
CA ASN A 217 5.49 10.79 -28.56
C ASN A 217 4.81 12.16 -28.36
N GLY A 218 5.59 13.23 -28.46
CA GLY A 218 5.14 14.57 -28.14
C GLY A 218 4.65 14.71 -26.69
N PRO A 219 3.40 15.12 -26.46
CA PRO A 219 2.82 15.23 -25.13
C PRO A 219 2.35 13.87 -24.57
N TRP A 220 2.22 12.84 -25.40
CA TRP A 220 1.71 11.53 -25.00
C TRP A 220 2.82 10.63 -24.49
N GLU A 221 2.56 9.98 -23.38
CA GLU A 221 3.43 8.95 -22.80
C GLU A 221 2.61 7.70 -22.50
N PHE A 222 2.97 6.60 -23.14
CA PHE A 222 2.40 5.28 -22.90
C PHE A 222 3.35 4.46 -22.03
N THR A 223 2.82 3.74 -21.04
CA THR A 223 3.59 2.90 -20.12
C THR A 223 2.90 1.56 -19.98
N TYR A 224 3.69 0.49 -19.96
CA TYR A 224 3.21 -0.84 -19.62
C TYR A 224 4.10 -1.46 -18.53
N ASP A 225 3.50 -2.31 -17.73
CA ASP A 225 4.18 -3.12 -16.71
C ASP A 225 3.42 -4.44 -16.58
N THR A 226 4.17 -5.56 -16.66
CA THR A 226 3.64 -6.92 -16.53
C THR A 226 4.55 -7.73 -15.62
N MET A 227 3.97 -8.57 -14.77
CA MET A 227 4.69 -9.37 -13.80
C MET A 227 4.18 -10.80 -13.74
N LEU A 228 5.11 -11.74 -13.61
CA LEU A 228 4.85 -13.12 -13.21
C LEU A 228 5.67 -13.41 -11.95
N GLY A 229 5.02 -13.91 -10.89
CA GLY A 229 5.69 -14.11 -9.61
C GLY A 229 5.06 -15.21 -8.76
N SER A 230 5.55 -15.34 -7.54
CA SER A 230 5.02 -16.25 -6.52
C SER A 230 4.02 -15.51 -5.64
N PHE A 231 2.83 -16.08 -5.48
CA PHE A 231 1.80 -15.58 -4.58
C PHE A 231 2.08 -16.08 -3.16
N ALA A 232 3.08 -15.49 -2.52
CA ALA A 232 3.57 -15.85 -1.20
C ALA A 232 3.87 -14.61 -0.35
N PRO A 233 3.78 -14.71 0.98
CA PRO A 233 4.26 -13.64 1.85
C PRO A 233 5.79 -13.55 1.77
N LEU A 234 6.33 -12.33 1.82
CA LEU A 234 7.78 -12.12 1.79
C LEU A 234 8.52 -12.80 2.96
N THR A 235 7.80 -13.14 4.02
CA THR A 235 8.32 -13.82 5.22
C THR A 235 8.41 -15.34 5.09
N ALA A 236 7.81 -15.92 4.05
CA ALA A 236 7.69 -17.37 3.87
C ALA A 236 7.80 -17.77 2.39
N ILE A 237 8.73 -17.15 1.65
CA ILE A 237 8.98 -17.42 0.24
C ILE A 237 9.43 -18.87 0.05
N GLY A 238 8.87 -19.55 -0.96
CA GLY A 238 9.23 -20.92 -1.30
C GLY A 238 8.57 -21.99 -0.42
N GLN A 239 7.52 -21.64 0.32
CA GLN A 239 6.76 -22.62 1.09
C GLN A 239 5.80 -23.42 0.19
N PRO A 240 5.47 -24.68 0.55
CA PRO A 240 4.44 -25.43 -0.14
C PRO A 240 3.10 -24.70 -0.14
N GLY A 241 2.47 -24.62 -1.31
CA GLY A 241 1.18 -23.93 -1.48
C GLY A 241 1.26 -22.54 -2.11
N ASP A 242 2.47 -22.02 -2.33
CA ASP A 242 2.68 -20.81 -3.10
C ASP A 242 2.21 -21.02 -4.53
N GLY A 243 1.18 -20.29 -4.95
CA GLY A 243 0.68 -20.29 -6.32
C GLY A 243 1.35 -19.23 -7.18
N PRO A 244 1.16 -19.25 -8.50
CA PRO A 244 1.60 -18.15 -9.35
C PRO A 244 0.68 -16.92 -9.19
N ILE A 245 1.28 -15.74 -9.34
CA ILE A 245 0.57 -14.48 -9.58
C ILE A 245 0.98 -13.90 -10.91
N PHE A 246 -0.01 -13.49 -11.70
CA PHE A 246 0.18 -12.62 -12.86
C PHE A 246 -0.42 -11.26 -12.55
N ALA A 247 0.29 -10.20 -12.89
CA ALA A 247 -0.18 -8.82 -12.75
C ALA A 247 0.19 -8.01 -14.00
N ALA A 248 -0.67 -7.06 -14.38
CA ALA A 248 -0.42 -6.16 -15.50
C ALA A 248 -1.06 -4.80 -15.27
N ARG A 249 -0.40 -3.73 -15.76
CA ARG A 249 -0.91 -2.36 -15.82
C ARG A 249 -0.55 -1.73 -17.15
N LEU A 250 -1.52 -1.02 -17.73
CA LEU A 250 -1.33 -0.14 -18.88
C LEU A 250 -1.72 1.28 -18.46
N GLN A 251 -0.94 2.26 -18.88
CA GLN A 251 -1.14 3.64 -18.52
C GLN A 251 -0.85 4.53 -19.73
N GLU A 252 -1.67 5.57 -19.93
CA GLU A 252 -1.48 6.61 -20.91
C GLU A 252 -1.58 7.97 -20.24
N SER A 253 -0.60 8.83 -20.51
CA SER A 253 -0.50 10.17 -19.94
C SER A 253 -0.44 11.24 -21.01
N TYR A 254 -1.25 12.27 -20.88
CA TYR A 254 -1.15 13.50 -21.66
C TYR A 254 -0.45 14.58 -20.82
N ILE A 255 0.77 14.93 -21.20
CA ILE A 255 1.63 15.86 -20.45
C ILE A 255 1.51 17.25 -21.10
N PHE A 256 1.00 18.22 -20.35
CA PHE A 256 0.74 19.57 -20.85
C PHE A 256 1.57 20.66 -20.15
N GLY A 257 2.44 20.30 -19.20
CA GLY A 257 3.34 21.24 -18.54
C GLY A 257 4.34 20.59 -17.61
N GLY A 258 5.27 21.37 -17.09
CA GLY A 258 6.29 20.93 -16.16
C GLY A 258 7.30 19.93 -16.75
N HIS A 259 8.22 19.49 -15.90
CA HIS A 259 9.28 18.54 -16.29
C HIS A 259 9.58 17.56 -15.15
N GLY A 260 10.01 16.36 -15.52
CA GLY A 260 10.43 15.34 -14.56
C GLY A 260 9.30 14.93 -13.61
N PRO A 261 9.58 14.84 -12.31
CA PRO A 261 8.60 14.45 -11.33
C PRO A 261 7.48 15.48 -11.09
N TYR A 262 7.71 16.76 -11.40
CA TYR A 262 6.73 17.87 -11.21
C TYR A 262 5.99 18.22 -12.49
N ARG A 263 5.75 17.24 -13.35
CA ARG A 263 5.01 17.45 -14.59
C ARG A 263 3.53 17.68 -14.32
N SER A 264 2.91 18.50 -15.16
CA SER A 264 1.45 18.63 -15.20
C SER A 264 0.92 17.66 -16.23
N ASP A 265 0.04 16.74 -15.85
CA ASP A 265 -0.50 15.74 -16.74
C ASP A 265 -1.93 15.29 -16.38
N LEU A 266 -2.54 14.62 -17.33
CA LEU A 266 -3.75 13.81 -17.16
C LEU A 266 -3.37 12.39 -17.55
N THR A 267 -3.52 11.46 -16.62
CA THR A 267 -3.13 10.05 -16.78
C THR A 267 -4.34 9.15 -16.57
N GLY A 268 -4.63 8.28 -17.54
CA GLY A 268 -5.57 7.18 -17.40
C GLY A 268 -4.83 5.85 -17.28
N PHE A 269 -5.36 4.90 -16.51
CA PHE A 269 -4.74 3.58 -16.36
C PHE A 269 -5.77 2.47 -16.12
N VAL A 270 -5.39 1.25 -16.49
CA VAL A 270 -6.10 0.01 -16.18
C VAL A 270 -5.10 -1.02 -15.66
N TRP A 271 -5.56 -1.89 -14.77
CA TRP A 271 -4.71 -2.96 -14.23
C TRP A 271 -5.51 -4.21 -13.89
N ALA A 272 -4.83 -5.35 -13.84
CA ALA A 272 -5.39 -6.62 -13.42
C ALA A 272 -4.34 -7.49 -12.71
N GLN A 273 -4.78 -8.27 -11.72
CA GLN A 273 -3.99 -9.26 -11.02
C GLN A 273 -4.79 -10.56 -10.91
N TYR A 274 -4.14 -11.69 -11.19
CA TYR A 274 -4.70 -13.03 -11.09
C TYR A 274 -3.74 -13.94 -10.34
N ALA A 275 -4.26 -14.69 -9.39
CA ALA A 275 -3.47 -15.66 -8.62
C ALA A 275 -4.29 -16.92 -8.35
N HIS A 276 -3.58 -17.99 -7.99
CA HIS A 276 -4.18 -19.27 -7.61
C HIS A 276 -3.60 -19.74 -6.27
N PRO A 277 -3.89 -19.05 -5.16
CA PRO A 277 -3.44 -19.48 -3.84
C PRO A 277 -4.02 -20.82 -3.44
N GLN A 278 -3.23 -21.61 -2.70
CA GLN A 278 -3.73 -22.80 -2.03
C GLN A 278 -4.31 -22.43 -0.66
N PHE A 279 -5.50 -22.93 -0.37
CA PHE A 279 -6.18 -22.79 0.90
C PHE A 279 -6.94 -24.08 1.20
N ASP A 280 -6.77 -24.67 2.40
CA ASP A 280 -7.40 -25.92 2.81
C ASP A 280 -7.21 -27.04 1.79
N ASP A 281 -5.96 -27.26 1.40
CA ASP A 281 -5.52 -28.25 0.39
C ASP A 281 -6.13 -28.10 -1.03
N ARG A 282 -6.75 -26.96 -1.33
CA ARG A 282 -7.35 -26.66 -2.63
C ARG A 282 -6.82 -25.37 -3.19
N PHE A 283 -6.70 -25.31 -4.50
CA PHE A 283 -6.39 -24.07 -5.21
C PHE A 283 -7.67 -23.27 -5.49
N TYR A 284 -7.62 -21.98 -5.19
CA TYR A 284 -8.72 -21.05 -5.44
C TYR A 284 -8.27 -19.93 -6.37
N ALA A 285 -9.11 -19.59 -7.32
CA ALA A 285 -8.85 -18.45 -8.18
C ALA A 285 -9.08 -17.13 -7.41
N LEU A 286 -8.12 -16.21 -7.55
CA LEU A 286 -8.19 -14.84 -7.07
C LEU A 286 -8.07 -13.90 -8.26
N SER A 287 -8.96 -12.92 -8.36
CA SER A 287 -8.91 -11.84 -9.35
C SER A 287 -9.06 -10.48 -8.68
N ARG A 288 -8.22 -9.53 -9.08
CA ARG A 288 -8.31 -8.11 -8.74
C ARG A 288 -8.15 -7.29 -10.00
N GLN A 289 -8.97 -6.28 -10.20
CA GLN A 289 -8.97 -5.45 -11.41
C GLN A 289 -9.37 -4.03 -11.05
N GLY A 290 -8.82 -3.06 -11.75
CA GLY A 290 -9.18 -1.66 -11.56
C GLY A 290 -8.87 -0.79 -12.76
N LEU A 291 -9.44 0.39 -12.71
CA LEU A 291 -9.18 1.48 -13.65
C LEU A 291 -9.24 2.80 -12.90
N GLY A 292 -8.47 3.75 -13.34
CA GLY A 292 -8.44 5.06 -12.67
C GLY A 292 -7.90 6.16 -13.56
N VAL A 293 -7.96 7.35 -12.99
CA VAL A 293 -7.47 8.57 -13.60
C VAL A 293 -6.77 9.42 -12.53
N THR A 294 -5.67 10.04 -12.92
CA THR A 294 -4.99 11.06 -12.12
C THR A 294 -4.81 12.32 -12.94
N TYR A 295 -4.95 13.45 -12.30
CA TYR A 295 -4.70 14.77 -12.87
C TYR A 295 -3.82 15.54 -11.90
N MET A 296 -2.79 16.21 -12.41
CA MET A 296 -1.91 17.08 -11.65
C MET A 296 -1.62 18.33 -12.44
N GLN A 297 -1.67 19.48 -11.79
CA GLN A 297 -1.32 20.76 -12.40
C GLN A 297 -0.59 21.67 -11.39
N ASN A 298 0.58 22.15 -11.79
CA ASN A 298 1.34 23.16 -11.06
C ASN A 298 1.58 22.83 -9.57
N GLU A 299 2.00 21.61 -9.28
CA GLU A 299 2.35 21.19 -7.93
C GLU A 299 3.35 22.16 -7.28
N PHE A 300 3.24 22.39 -5.97
CA PHE A 300 4.01 23.36 -5.18
C PHE A 300 3.93 24.83 -5.64
N HIS A 301 2.88 25.18 -6.36
CA HIS A 301 2.56 26.56 -6.68
C HIS A 301 1.18 26.94 -6.14
N THR A 302 0.98 28.19 -5.76
CA THR A 302 -0.34 28.67 -5.35
C THR A 302 -1.36 28.43 -6.48
N GLY A 303 -2.48 27.77 -6.14
CA GLY A 303 -3.49 27.32 -7.11
C GLY A 303 -3.13 26.02 -7.84
N GLY A 304 -1.98 25.43 -7.55
CA GLY A 304 -1.66 24.06 -7.95
C GLY A 304 -2.70 23.09 -7.40
N ARG A 305 -3.01 22.05 -8.14
CA ARG A 305 -4.10 21.14 -7.80
C ARG A 305 -3.89 19.74 -8.36
N TRP A 306 -4.47 18.78 -7.68
CA TRP A 306 -4.52 17.42 -8.14
C TRP A 306 -5.92 16.81 -7.97
N PHE A 307 -6.16 15.76 -8.75
CA PHE A 307 -7.36 14.95 -8.66
C PHE A 307 -6.99 13.47 -8.94
N LYS A 308 -7.57 12.55 -8.18
CA LYS A 308 -7.41 11.11 -8.37
C LYS A 308 -8.75 10.43 -8.18
N ALA A 309 -9.07 9.50 -9.09
CA ALA A 309 -10.22 8.62 -8.94
C ALA A 309 -9.83 7.23 -9.43
N GLU A 310 -10.21 6.20 -8.69
CA GLU A 310 -9.97 4.81 -9.06
C GLU A 310 -11.12 3.93 -8.59
N TYR A 311 -11.59 3.07 -9.48
CA TYR A 311 -12.53 1.99 -9.21
C TYR A 311 -11.81 0.65 -9.28
N MET A 312 -12.11 -0.24 -8.34
CA MET A 312 -11.57 -1.59 -8.33
C MET A 312 -12.57 -2.62 -7.86
N ARG A 313 -12.38 -3.85 -8.33
CA ARG A 313 -13.19 -5.00 -7.94
C ARG A 313 -12.31 -6.23 -7.73
N GLY A 314 -12.79 -7.13 -6.89
CA GLY A 314 -12.14 -8.41 -6.64
C GLY A 314 -13.14 -9.55 -6.57
N ALA A 315 -12.67 -10.74 -6.89
CA ALA A 315 -13.39 -11.99 -6.76
C ALA A 315 -12.47 -13.10 -6.25
N GLY A 316 -13.00 -13.97 -5.40
CA GLY A 316 -12.24 -15.01 -4.73
C GLY A 316 -11.30 -14.48 -3.65
N MET A 317 -11.04 -15.28 -2.63
CA MET A 317 -10.19 -14.93 -1.49
C MET A 317 -10.55 -13.57 -0.88
N ILE A 318 -11.84 -13.34 -0.65
CA ILE A 318 -12.29 -12.14 0.04
C ILE A 318 -12.13 -12.37 1.54
N ASP A 319 -11.34 -11.50 2.14
CA ASP A 319 -10.97 -11.57 3.53
C ASP A 319 -11.78 -10.56 4.35
N THR A 320 -12.28 -10.99 5.50
CA THR A 320 -12.94 -10.13 6.47
C THR A 320 -12.09 -9.94 7.72
N SER A 321 -10.91 -10.55 7.77
CA SER A 321 -9.98 -10.29 8.85
C SER A 321 -9.71 -8.77 8.90
N PRO A 322 -9.47 -8.21 10.07
CA PRO A 322 -8.95 -6.86 10.15
C PRO A 322 -7.70 -6.87 9.28
N ALA A 323 -7.82 -6.26 8.13
CA ALA A 323 -6.65 -6.02 7.31
C ALA A 323 -5.68 -5.39 8.29
N PHE A 324 -4.55 -6.01 8.45
CA PHE A 324 -3.46 -5.45 9.21
C PHE A 324 -3.13 -4.13 8.51
N GLY A 325 -3.95 -3.09 8.78
CA GLY A 325 -3.82 -1.79 8.16
C GLY A 325 -2.42 -1.30 8.45
N ILE A 326 -1.77 -0.75 7.47
CA ILE A 326 -0.46 -0.13 7.63
C ILE A 326 -0.40 0.78 8.86
N GLN A 327 -1.55 1.30 9.27
CA GLN A 327 -1.64 2.35 10.27
C GLN A 327 -1.91 1.89 11.68
N LEU A 328 -2.32 0.65 11.87
CA LEU A 328 -2.83 0.20 13.15
C LEU A 328 -2.21 -1.13 13.57
N ALA A 329 -0.91 -1.30 13.29
CA ALA A 329 -0.11 -2.45 13.76
C ALA A 329 -0.19 -2.69 15.28
N THR A 330 -0.69 -1.74 16.01
CA THR A 330 -0.78 -1.75 17.47
C THR A 330 -2.12 -2.21 18.02
N ILE A 331 -3.18 -2.26 17.19
CA ILE A 331 -4.44 -2.83 17.67
C ILE A 331 -4.42 -4.34 17.53
N ARG A 332 -3.69 -4.99 18.40
CA ARG A 332 -3.96 -6.38 18.75
C ARG A 332 -5.21 -6.40 19.62
N SER A 333 -6.36 -6.61 19.01
CA SER A 333 -7.49 -7.03 19.81
C SER A 333 -7.17 -8.42 20.38
N PRO A 334 -7.15 -8.60 21.68
CA PRO A 334 -6.93 -9.92 22.28
C PRO A 334 -8.01 -10.94 21.90
N THR A 335 -9.07 -10.50 21.23
CA THR A 335 -10.20 -11.33 20.78
C THR A 335 -10.12 -11.69 19.29
N LEU A 336 -9.16 -11.18 18.52
CA LEU A 336 -8.91 -11.55 17.13
C LEU A 336 -8.21 -12.90 17.03
N THR A 337 -8.88 -13.92 17.48
CA THR A 337 -8.36 -15.29 17.36
C THR A 337 -8.69 -15.94 16.02
N GLN A 338 -9.52 -15.30 15.18
CA GLN A 338 -9.98 -15.93 13.95
C GLN A 338 -10.22 -14.90 12.84
N ALA A 339 -9.50 -15.03 11.72
CA ALA A 339 -9.83 -14.40 10.46
C ALA A 339 -11.00 -15.16 9.80
N GLN A 340 -11.74 -14.51 8.91
CA GLN A 340 -12.74 -15.16 8.09
C GLN A 340 -12.46 -14.93 6.61
N VAL A 341 -12.35 -16.01 5.84
CA VAL A 341 -11.99 -16.01 4.43
C VAL A 341 -13.09 -16.64 3.59
N TYR A 342 -13.38 -16.04 2.46
CA TYR A 342 -14.35 -16.48 1.46
C TYR A 342 -13.60 -16.83 0.16
N PRO A 343 -13.05 -18.07 0.03
CA PRO A 343 -12.08 -18.36 -1.00
C PRO A 343 -12.69 -18.52 -2.40
N GLY A 344 -13.96 -18.95 -2.52
CA GLY A 344 -14.59 -19.20 -3.82
C GLY A 344 -14.67 -17.97 -4.70
N ILE A 345 -14.44 -18.11 -6.01
CA ILE A 345 -14.47 -17.04 -7.02
C ILE A 345 -15.85 -16.36 -7.14
N GLY A 346 -16.91 -16.99 -6.67
CA GLY A 346 -18.24 -16.40 -6.57
C GLY A 346 -18.33 -15.27 -5.53
N ASN A 347 -17.45 -15.26 -4.53
CA ASN A 347 -17.40 -14.20 -3.53
C ASN A 347 -16.73 -12.96 -4.11
N ARG A 348 -17.37 -11.81 -3.95
CA ARG A 348 -16.99 -10.56 -4.63
C ARG A 348 -16.84 -9.42 -3.64
N ALA A 349 -16.06 -8.43 -4.05
CA ALA A 349 -15.99 -7.13 -3.41
C ALA A 349 -15.68 -6.07 -4.47
N TYR A 350 -16.07 -4.82 -4.23
CA TYR A 350 -15.73 -3.70 -5.08
C TYR A 350 -15.74 -2.39 -4.30
N GLY A 351 -15.01 -1.42 -4.81
CA GLY A 351 -14.97 -0.10 -4.20
C GLY A 351 -14.33 0.91 -5.11
N TYR A 352 -14.35 2.15 -4.67
CA TYR A 352 -13.71 3.26 -5.37
C TYR A 352 -13.30 4.34 -4.38
N TYR A 353 -12.42 5.19 -4.83
CA TYR A 353 -12.14 6.46 -4.16
C TYR A 353 -12.07 7.59 -5.17
N VAL A 354 -12.38 8.78 -4.69
CA VAL A 354 -12.24 10.03 -5.41
C VAL A 354 -11.63 11.04 -4.44
N GLY A 355 -10.55 11.68 -4.83
CA GLY A 355 -9.87 12.66 -4.01
C GLY A 355 -9.29 13.79 -4.84
N GLY A 356 -9.02 14.90 -4.18
CA GLY A 356 -8.36 16.04 -4.79
C GLY A 356 -7.80 16.96 -3.73
N GLY A 357 -6.82 17.76 -4.14
CA GLY A 357 -6.15 18.73 -3.30
C GLY A 357 -5.83 20.03 -4.04
N VAL A 358 -5.58 21.06 -3.28
CA VAL A 358 -5.21 22.37 -3.78
C VAL A 358 -4.12 23.01 -2.91
N PHE A 359 -3.08 23.51 -3.55
CA PHE A 359 -2.04 24.29 -2.93
C PHE A 359 -2.53 25.72 -2.67
N VAL A 360 -2.90 26.03 -1.43
CA VAL A 360 -3.30 27.39 -0.99
C VAL A 360 -2.08 28.32 -1.03
N THR A 361 -0.92 27.79 -0.69
CA THR A 361 0.39 28.40 -0.87
C THR A 361 1.35 27.34 -1.43
N PRO A 362 2.57 27.67 -1.87
CA PRO A 362 3.54 26.69 -2.30
C PRO A 362 3.90 25.63 -1.26
N LYS A 363 3.54 25.86 0.01
CA LYS A 363 3.85 24.98 1.14
C LYS A 363 2.61 24.40 1.85
N LEU A 364 1.44 24.99 1.65
CA LEU A 364 0.21 24.57 2.31
C LEU A 364 -0.75 23.99 1.29
N GLU A 365 -1.12 22.74 1.48
CA GLU A 365 -2.06 21.99 0.68
C GLU A 365 -3.27 21.58 1.52
N LEU A 366 -4.45 21.62 0.92
CA LEU A 366 -5.71 21.16 1.51
C LEU A 366 -6.28 20.07 0.63
N ASP A 367 -6.66 18.96 1.25
CA ASP A 367 -7.08 17.75 0.58
C ASP A 367 -8.43 17.27 1.06
N LEU A 368 -9.16 16.63 0.15
CA LEU A 368 -10.41 15.95 0.44
C LEU A 368 -10.50 14.64 -0.34
N ARG A 369 -10.91 13.56 0.33
CA ARG A 369 -11.17 12.26 -0.28
C ARG A 369 -12.47 11.66 0.22
N TYR A 370 -13.22 11.07 -0.68
CA TYR A 370 -14.30 10.15 -0.37
C TYR A 370 -13.91 8.76 -0.85
N ASP A 371 -14.10 7.75 -0.02
CA ASP A 371 -13.92 6.36 -0.40
C ASP A 371 -15.12 5.48 0.00
N TYR A 372 -15.35 4.47 -0.83
CA TYR A 372 -16.44 3.52 -0.75
C TYR A 372 -15.91 2.09 -0.92
N TYR A 373 -16.34 1.17 -0.08
CA TYR A 373 -16.01 -0.24 -0.24
C TYR A 373 -17.18 -1.12 0.12
N ASN A 374 -17.62 -1.99 -0.81
CA ASN A 374 -18.67 -2.98 -0.59
C ASN A 374 -18.06 -4.38 -0.55
N ARG A 375 -18.03 -4.98 0.64
CA ARG A 375 -17.47 -6.28 0.91
C ARG A 375 -18.56 -7.34 0.89
N LEU A 376 -18.37 -8.40 0.07
CA LEU A 376 -19.27 -9.55 -0.05
C LEU A 376 -20.73 -9.18 -0.37
N PRO A 377 -21.01 -8.36 -1.42
CA PRO A 377 -22.38 -7.97 -1.78
C PRO A 377 -23.28 -9.16 -2.14
N ASN A 378 -22.69 -10.28 -2.51
CA ASN A 378 -23.37 -11.53 -2.85
C ASN A 378 -23.59 -12.48 -1.65
N ASN A 379 -23.12 -12.12 -0.45
CA ASN A 379 -23.36 -12.87 0.80
C ASN A 379 -24.07 -11.96 1.80
N HIS A 380 -25.38 -12.02 1.86
CA HIS A 380 -26.21 -11.11 2.65
C HIS A 380 -25.83 -11.10 4.15
N ALA A 381 -25.44 -12.24 4.72
CA ALA A 381 -25.06 -12.31 6.12
C ALA A 381 -23.74 -11.57 6.42
N GLN A 382 -22.86 -11.47 5.42
CA GLN A 382 -21.52 -10.92 5.54
C GLN A 382 -21.31 -9.64 4.76
N ASN A 383 -22.34 -9.14 4.07
CA ASN A 383 -22.28 -7.90 3.33
C ASN A 383 -22.05 -6.71 4.27
N ARG A 384 -21.03 -5.93 3.98
CA ARG A 384 -20.67 -4.71 4.71
C ARG A 384 -20.29 -3.62 3.69
N VAL A 385 -20.78 -2.42 3.94
CA VAL A 385 -20.50 -1.25 3.10
C VAL A 385 -19.83 -0.19 3.93
N PHE A 386 -18.64 0.18 3.55
CA PHE A 386 -17.80 1.19 4.23
C PHE A 386 -17.80 2.48 3.44
N HIS A 387 -17.96 3.59 4.14
CA HIS A 387 -17.85 4.94 3.62
C HIS A 387 -16.87 5.73 4.47
N THR A 388 -15.99 6.49 3.83
CA THR A 388 -15.08 7.37 4.54
C THR A 388 -14.98 8.70 3.80
N VAL A 389 -15.11 9.80 4.53
CA VAL A 389 -14.73 11.13 4.06
C VAL A 389 -13.49 11.54 4.84
N THR A 390 -12.40 11.81 4.15
CA THR A 390 -11.14 12.25 4.77
C THR A 390 -10.84 13.67 4.32
N ALA A 391 -10.69 14.59 5.28
CA ALA A 391 -10.14 15.91 5.05
C ALA A 391 -8.69 15.93 5.54
N GLY A 392 -7.78 16.45 4.71
CA GLY A 392 -6.35 16.50 4.96
C GLY A 392 -5.79 17.91 4.88
N ILE A 393 -4.74 18.15 5.62
CA ILE A 393 -3.89 19.34 5.53
C ILE A 393 -2.46 18.85 5.47
N GLN A 394 -1.70 19.32 4.46
CA GLN A 394 -0.28 19.04 4.34
C GLN A 394 0.52 20.34 4.38
N TYR A 395 1.57 20.35 5.18
CA TYR A 395 2.55 21.45 5.17
C TYR A 395 3.89 20.93 4.67
N HIS A 396 4.29 21.34 3.48
CA HIS A 396 5.51 20.94 2.80
C HIS A 396 6.71 21.74 3.33
N LEU A 397 7.60 21.07 4.06
CA LEU A 397 8.88 21.61 4.52
C LEU A 397 9.86 21.69 3.33
N ALA A 398 9.89 20.61 2.54
CA ALA A 398 10.54 20.45 1.26
C ALA A 398 9.64 19.56 0.37
N PRO A 399 9.92 19.38 -0.92
CA PRO A 399 9.04 18.60 -1.81
C PRO A 399 8.68 17.18 -1.34
N LEU A 400 9.57 16.51 -0.61
CA LEU A 400 9.33 15.18 -0.04
C LEU A 400 9.14 15.17 1.48
N ASP A 401 9.44 16.29 2.13
CA ASP A 401 9.37 16.42 3.59
C ASP A 401 8.13 17.19 3.96
N LYS A 402 7.25 16.60 4.72
CA LYS A 402 5.96 17.21 5.03
C LYS A 402 5.39 16.77 6.37
N ILE A 403 4.54 17.60 6.90
CA ILE A 403 3.65 17.30 8.02
C ILE A 403 2.24 17.13 7.43
N MET A 404 1.59 16.04 7.77
CA MET A 404 0.23 15.73 7.33
C MET A 404 -0.67 15.59 8.55
N VAL A 405 -1.88 16.11 8.47
CA VAL A 405 -2.93 15.89 9.47
C VAL A 405 -4.22 15.58 8.74
N ASP A 406 -4.78 14.40 9.02
CA ASP A 406 -6.01 13.93 8.42
C ASP A 406 -7.10 13.73 9.47
N TYR A 407 -8.32 14.06 9.10
CA TYR A 407 -9.51 13.74 9.84
C TYR A 407 -10.47 12.92 8.98
N ALA A 408 -10.67 11.66 9.36
CA ALA A 408 -11.52 10.72 8.65
C ALA A 408 -12.85 10.50 9.37
N ILE A 409 -13.94 10.86 8.71
CA ILE A 409 -15.31 10.56 9.11
C ILE A 409 -15.69 9.24 8.49
N ARG A 410 -15.92 8.20 9.32
CA ARG A 410 -16.12 6.83 8.88
C ARG A 410 -17.53 6.37 9.20
N SER A 411 -18.12 5.59 8.31
CA SER A 411 -19.39 4.93 8.54
C SER A 411 -19.40 3.51 7.97
N LEU A 412 -20.21 2.66 8.57
CA LEU A 412 -20.42 1.28 8.15
C LEU A 412 -21.91 0.97 8.05
N ASP A 413 -22.35 0.51 6.90
CA ASP A 413 -23.69 0.00 6.69
C ASP A 413 -23.69 -1.53 6.67
N VAL A 414 -24.75 -2.09 7.25
CA VAL A 414 -25.08 -3.52 7.18
C VAL A 414 -26.39 -3.65 6.40
N PRO A 415 -26.34 -3.84 5.06
CA PRO A 415 -27.53 -3.81 4.22
C PRO A 415 -28.60 -4.86 4.59
N TYR A 416 -28.16 -6.00 5.12
CA TYR A 416 -29.04 -7.13 5.46
C TYR A 416 -28.87 -7.59 6.93
N PRO A 417 -29.23 -6.77 7.92
CA PRO A 417 -28.96 -7.09 9.33
C PRO A 417 -29.69 -8.34 9.81
N THR A 418 -30.83 -8.66 9.21
CA THR A 418 -31.63 -9.85 9.53
C THR A 418 -31.06 -11.15 8.97
N ALA A 419 -30.17 -11.07 7.98
CA ALA A 419 -29.47 -12.23 7.41
C ALA A 419 -28.34 -12.74 8.31
N ALA A 420 -27.86 -11.92 9.25
CA ALA A 420 -26.89 -12.36 10.24
C ALA A 420 -27.50 -13.44 11.17
N PRO A 421 -26.69 -14.38 11.67
CA PRO A 421 -27.15 -15.35 12.67
C PRO A 421 -27.86 -14.64 13.82
N PRO A 422 -28.99 -15.17 14.36
CA PRO A 422 -29.82 -14.50 15.37
C PRO A 422 -29.04 -13.97 16.57
N ALA A 423 -28.07 -14.73 17.07
CA ALA A 423 -27.22 -14.35 18.20
C ALA A 423 -26.28 -13.13 17.85
N SER A 424 -25.93 -12.94 16.59
CA SER A 424 -25.04 -11.87 16.14
C SER A 424 -25.79 -10.58 15.74
N ARG A 425 -27.11 -10.65 15.50
CA ARG A 425 -27.89 -9.49 15.01
C ARG A 425 -27.80 -8.24 15.89
N PRO A 426 -27.99 -8.35 17.22
CA PRO A 426 -27.89 -7.18 18.10
C PRO A 426 -26.48 -6.56 18.07
N ILE A 427 -25.47 -7.41 18.06
CA ILE A 427 -24.07 -7.01 18.02
C ILE A 427 -23.79 -6.27 16.71
N VAL A 428 -24.11 -6.86 15.57
CA VAL A 428 -23.91 -6.25 14.24
C VAL A 428 -24.60 -4.90 14.12
N ALA A 429 -25.89 -4.83 14.55
CA ALA A 429 -26.65 -3.58 14.50
C ALA A 429 -26.09 -2.49 15.43
N SER A 430 -25.55 -2.87 16.58
CA SER A 430 -24.96 -1.93 17.53
C SER A 430 -23.61 -1.40 17.05
N ILE A 431 -22.78 -2.27 16.51
CA ILE A 431 -21.41 -1.90 16.09
C ILE A 431 -21.43 -1.06 14.82
N SER A 432 -22.34 -1.30 13.87
CA SER A 432 -22.46 -0.44 12.69
C SER A 432 -22.72 1.03 13.05
N ARG A 433 -23.29 1.28 14.24
CA ARG A 433 -23.55 2.62 14.76
C ARG A 433 -22.40 3.18 15.60
N SER A 434 -21.38 2.40 15.90
CA SER A 434 -20.28 2.75 16.81
C SER A 434 -18.95 2.96 16.13
N ILE A 435 -18.90 2.89 14.79
CA ILE A 435 -17.74 3.31 14.04
C ILE A 435 -17.65 4.82 14.11
N ASP A 436 -16.57 5.29 14.72
CA ASP A 436 -16.31 6.71 14.90
C ASP A 436 -15.13 7.20 14.05
N ASN A 437 -14.85 8.46 14.20
CA ASN A 437 -13.87 9.20 13.42
C ASN A 437 -12.44 8.83 13.82
N GLN A 438 -11.53 9.13 12.93
CA GLN A 438 -10.09 8.96 13.15
C GLN A 438 -9.37 10.27 12.86
N ILE A 439 -8.45 10.64 13.72
CA ILE A 439 -7.47 11.69 13.47
C ILE A 439 -6.09 11.06 13.38
N THR A 440 -5.30 11.48 12.39
CA THR A 440 -3.91 11.07 12.22
C THR A 440 -3.04 12.28 11.98
N ALA A 441 -1.83 12.26 12.54
CA ALA A 441 -0.81 13.25 12.26
C ALA A 441 0.50 12.51 11.95
N GLU A 442 1.10 12.82 10.82
CA GLU A 442 2.30 12.15 10.30
C GLU A 442 3.35 13.17 9.90
N LEU A 443 4.60 12.89 10.23
CA LEU A 443 5.76 13.61 9.76
C LEU A 443 6.53 12.73 8.78
N VAL A 444 6.73 13.19 7.55
CA VAL A 444 7.56 12.52 6.55
C VAL A 444 8.86 13.29 6.43
N LEU A 445 9.99 12.63 6.69
CA LEU A 445 11.33 13.21 6.51
C LEU A 445 12.18 12.30 5.66
N SER A 446 12.78 12.86 4.59
CA SER A 446 13.64 12.15 3.63
C SER A 446 15.10 12.59 3.72
N PHE A 447 16.03 11.73 3.30
CA PHE A 447 17.46 12.03 3.23
C PHE A 447 18.14 11.31 2.08
#